data_ec372eb2bbee45f8330aa477b3b443cd
#
_entry.id   ec372eb2bbee45f8330aa477b3b443cd
#
_cell.length_a   1.000
_cell.length_b   1.000
_cell.length_c   1.000
_cell.angle_alpha   90.00
_cell.angle_beta   90.00
_cell.angle_gamma   90.00
#
_symmetry.space_group_name_H-M   'P 1'
#
loop_
_entity.id
_entity.type
_entity.pdbx_description
1 polymer ?
#
loop_
_entity_poly.entity_id
_entity_poly.type
_entity_poly.pdbx_seq_one_letter_code
_entity_poly.pdbx_strand_id
1 'polypeptide(L)'
;EHLLDGVPARYCGSCFVQRCIDRVVPGELLDKKLAYFQQQARVEQAMLARQRHVTGRTRWDREQLAVLAPKAAYYPCGETLRPAFYGPEWDPKAQDPEAPVLFLSQGNYPLKGLHRLLKALPKVLERYPKARLVIAGWPPLERGALLRPVIDWMFPYQNYTKTLIRQLGLQGAVHYTGPLNEQAMCEQYLRSSLYVLCSSMENSPNSLGEAMLLGMPCVAARAGGIPDMMGEGEGLLYGPPGD
;
A
#
# COMPACT_ATOMS: atom_id res chain seq x y z
N GLU A 1 -8.54 4.09 -12.78
CA GLU A 1 -9.94 3.59 -12.71
C GLU A 1 -10.86 4.63 -12.06
N HIS A 2 -10.51 5.26 -10.96
CA HIS A 2 -11.34 6.31 -10.34
C HIS A 2 -11.70 7.45 -11.26
N LEU A 3 -10.75 7.87 -12.10
CA LEU A 3 -10.93 8.99 -13.01
C LEU A 3 -11.72 8.61 -14.25
N LEU A 4 -11.76 7.34 -14.63
CA LEU A 4 -12.43 6.88 -15.85
C LEU A 4 -13.93 6.63 -15.64
N ASP A 5 -14.33 5.98 -14.56
CA ASP A 5 -15.72 5.57 -14.32
C ASP A 5 -16.34 6.15 -13.03
N GLY A 6 -15.57 6.90 -12.25
CA GLY A 6 -16.06 7.51 -11.02
C GLY A 6 -16.41 6.51 -9.93
N VAL A 7 -16.05 5.25 -10.11
CA VAL A 7 -16.21 4.22 -9.09
C VAL A 7 -14.92 4.15 -8.30
N PRO A 8 -14.96 4.30 -6.97
CA PRO A 8 -13.77 4.06 -6.15
C PRO A 8 -13.26 2.67 -6.50
N ALA A 9 -11.94 2.55 -6.78
CA ALA A 9 -11.30 1.29 -7.09
C ALA A 9 -11.86 0.25 -6.14
N ARG A 10 -12.65 -0.68 -6.63
CA ARG A 10 -13.31 -1.68 -5.80
C ARG A 10 -12.22 -2.38 -5.04
N TYR A 11 -12.19 -2.15 -3.74
CA TYR A 11 -11.29 -2.87 -2.85
C TYR A 11 -11.39 -4.33 -3.20
N CYS A 12 -10.44 -4.88 -3.87
CA CYS A 12 -10.43 -6.17 -4.56
C CYS A 12 -11.75 -6.93 -4.36
N GLY A 13 -12.54 -7.20 -5.41
CA GLY A 13 -13.95 -7.66 -5.34
C GLY A 13 -14.21 -8.95 -4.56
N SER A 14 -13.14 -9.60 -4.05
CA SER A 14 -13.18 -10.71 -3.10
C SER A 14 -12.96 -10.27 -1.65
N CYS A 15 -12.76 -8.98 -1.38
CA CYS A 15 -12.41 -8.53 -0.05
C CYS A 15 -13.61 -8.62 0.89
N PHE A 16 -13.45 -9.38 1.96
CA PHE A 16 -14.40 -9.49 3.06
C PHE A 16 -14.80 -8.10 3.61
N VAL A 17 -13.90 -7.12 3.56
CA VAL A 17 -14.14 -5.73 3.97
C VAL A 17 -15.23 -5.07 3.15
N GLN A 18 -15.28 -5.27 1.83
CA GLN A 18 -16.37 -4.75 0.99
C GLN A 18 -17.70 -5.34 1.41
N ARG A 19 -17.77 -6.66 1.64
CA ARG A 19 -19.00 -7.32 2.11
C ARG A 19 -19.42 -6.86 3.51
N CYS A 20 -18.48 -6.50 4.37
CA CYS A 20 -18.80 -5.93 5.69
C CYS A 20 -19.31 -4.50 5.56
N ILE A 21 -18.68 -3.69 4.70
CA ILE A 21 -19.15 -2.32 4.42
C ILE A 21 -20.55 -2.37 3.80
N ASP A 22 -20.78 -3.22 2.82
CA ASP A 22 -22.08 -3.37 2.13
C ASP A 22 -23.21 -3.86 3.08
N ARG A 23 -22.86 -4.57 4.17
CA ARG A 23 -23.83 -5.05 5.17
C ARG A 23 -24.11 -4.04 6.29
N VAL A 24 -23.18 -3.16 6.58
CA VAL A 24 -23.24 -2.28 7.77
C VAL A 24 -23.53 -0.82 7.40
N VAL A 25 -23.23 -0.42 6.17
CA VAL A 25 -23.53 0.92 5.68
C VAL A 25 -24.89 0.90 5.00
N PRO A 26 -25.87 1.71 5.47
CA PRO A 26 -27.15 1.85 4.76
C PRO A 26 -26.91 2.15 3.28
N GLY A 27 -27.65 1.50 2.39
CA GLY A 27 -27.52 1.67 0.94
C GLY A 27 -27.51 3.12 0.49
N GLU A 28 -28.35 3.96 1.09
CA GLU A 28 -28.38 5.42 0.85
C GLU A 28 -27.05 6.13 1.13
N LEU A 29 -26.28 5.68 2.12
CA LEU A 29 -24.97 6.29 2.42
C LEU A 29 -23.91 5.84 1.41
N LEU A 30 -24.02 4.60 0.92
CA LEU A 30 -23.17 4.06 -0.13
C LEU A 30 -23.44 4.80 -1.45
N ASP A 31 -24.70 5.02 -1.79
CA ASP A 31 -25.14 5.76 -2.98
C ASP A 31 -24.67 7.22 -2.93
N LYS A 32 -24.77 7.88 -1.78
CA LYS A 32 -24.24 9.24 -1.58
C LYS A 32 -22.72 9.30 -1.76
N LYS A 33 -21.98 8.31 -1.24
CA LYS A 33 -20.54 8.22 -1.46
C LYS A 33 -20.20 7.96 -2.92
N LEU A 34 -20.90 7.06 -3.58
CA LEU A 34 -20.71 6.79 -5.00
C LEU A 34 -20.97 8.04 -5.84
N ALA A 35 -22.07 8.74 -5.59
CA ALA A 35 -22.39 9.99 -6.27
C ALA A 35 -21.32 11.07 -6.05
N TYR A 36 -20.79 11.17 -4.83
CA TYR A 36 -19.69 12.07 -4.51
C TYR A 36 -18.43 11.75 -5.34
N PHE A 37 -18.01 10.50 -5.39
CA PHE A 37 -16.84 10.09 -6.18
C PHE A 37 -17.06 10.27 -7.69
N GLN A 38 -18.26 10.01 -8.20
CA GLN A 38 -18.60 10.27 -9.59
C GLN A 38 -18.55 11.77 -9.92
N GLN A 39 -19.00 12.62 -9.02
CA GLN A 39 -18.88 14.06 -9.19
C GLN A 39 -17.42 14.52 -9.17
N GLN A 40 -16.61 14.02 -8.24
CA GLN A 40 -15.17 14.28 -8.17
C GLN A 40 -14.48 13.88 -9.48
N ALA A 41 -14.74 12.66 -9.98
CA ALA A 41 -14.18 12.17 -11.23
C ALA A 41 -14.54 13.07 -12.42
N ARG A 42 -15.80 13.53 -12.51
CA ARG A 42 -16.22 14.47 -13.57
C ARG A 42 -15.45 15.80 -13.50
N VAL A 43 -15.26 16.33 -12.29
CA VAL A 43 -14.50 17.59 -12.11
C VAL A 43 -13.05 17.39 -12.52
N GLU A 44 -12.40 16.31 -12.06
CA GLU A 44 -11.00 15.99 -12.38
C GLU A 44 -10.82 15.74 -13.88
N GLN A 45 -11.71 15.00 -14.51
CA GLN A 45 -11.70 14.78 -15.97
C GLN A 45 -11.83 16.11 -16.74
N ALA A 46 -12.76 16.97 -16.31
CA ALA A 46 -12.95 18.28 -16.94
C ALA A 46 -11.73 19.20 -16.75
N MET A 47 -11.04 19.12 -15.61
CA MET A 47 -9.80 19.84 -15.35
C MET A 47 -8.67 19.32 -16.23
N LEU A 48 -8.47 18.01 -16.31
CA LEU A 48 -7.44 17.37 -17.13
C LEU A 48 -7.64 17.62 -18.62
N ALA A 49 -8.88 17.56 -19.10
CA ALA A 49 -9.20 17.81 -20.51
C ALA A 49 -8.85 19.23 -20.99
N ARG A 50 -8.68 20.19 -20.08
CA ARG A 50 -8.28 21.58 -20.37
C ARG A 50 -6.77 21.79 -20.35
N GLN A 51 -6.01 20.79 -19.87
CA GLN A 51 -4.56 20.94 -19.78
C GLN A 51 -3.91 20.83 -21.16
N ARG A 52 -2.88 21.63 -21.38
CA ARG A 52 -2.01 21.55 -22.56
C ARG A 52 -0.71 20.80 -22.27
N HIS A 53 -0.30 20.78 -21.01
CA HIS A 53 0.92 20.16 -20.54
C HIS A 53 0.61 19.38 -19.27
N VAL A 54 1.05 18.14 -19.21
CA VAL A 54 0.91 17.28 -18.05
C VAL A 54 2.25 16.62 -17.75
N THR A 55 2.51 16.38 -16.48
CA THR A 55 3.70 15.66 -16.03
C THR A 55 3.28 14.36 -15.37
N GLY A 56 4.12 13.35 -15.46
CA GLY A 56 3.94 12.10 -14.77
C GLY A 56 5.25 11.33 -14.62
N ARG A 57 5.22 10.19 -13.99
CA ARG A 57 6.42 9.47 -13.56
C ARG A 57 6.55 8.08 -14.16
N THR A 58 5.46 7.48 -14.64
CA THR A 58 5.40 6.10 -15.08
C THR A 58 4.74 5.99 -16.45
N ARG A 59 4.97 4.87 -17.15
CA ARG A 59 4.23 4.54 -18.35
C ARG A 59 2.74 4.40 -18.07
N TRP A 60 2.41 3.82 -16.90
CA TRP A 60 1.03 3.64 -16.49
C TRP A 60 0.28 4.98 -16.40
N ASP A 61 0.82 6.00 -15.74
CA ASP A 61 0.16 7.30 -15.64
C ASP A 61 0.11 8.03 -17.00
N ARG A 62 1.12 7.84 -17.84
CA ARG A 62 1.13 8.35 -19.20
C ARG A 62 -0.03 7.78 -20.03
N GLU A 63 -0.27 6.47 -19.93
CA GLU A 63 -1.37 5.79 -20.61
C GLU A 63 -2.73 6.29 -20.11
N GLN A 64 -2.89 6.48 -18.79
CA GLN A 64 -4.11 7.06 -18.21
C GLN A 64 -4.32 8.51 -18.69
N LEU A 65 -3.27 9.34 -18.68
CA LEU A 65 -3.35 10.73 -19.10
C LEU A 65 -3.60 10.87 -20.62
N ALA A 66 -3.13 9.92 -21.42
CA ALA A 66 -3.46 9.91 -22.85
C ALA A 66 -4.97 9.77 -23.13
N VAL A 67 -5.69 9.11 -22.23
CA VAL A 67 -7.16 9.00 -22.29
C VAL A 67 -7.84 10.23 -21.70
N LEU A 68 -7.38 10.72 -20.56
CA LEU A 68 -8.02 11.78 -19.79
C LEU A 68 -7.71 13.18 -20.33
N ALA A 69 -6.54 13.37 -20.92
CA ALA A 69 -6.06 14.62 -21.49
C ALA A 69 -5.43 14.41 -22.89
N PRO A 70 -6.18 13.90 -23.88
CA PRO A 70 -5.63 13.45 -25.18
C PRO A 70 -4.96 14.54 -26.01
N LYS A 71 -5.20 15.82 -25.66
CA LYS A 71 -4.59 16.98 -26.33
C LYS A 71 -3.38 17.55 -25.60
N ALA A 72 -3.06 17.01 -24.41
CA ALA A 72 -1.95 17.50 -23.61
C ALA A 72 -0.63 16.86 -24.05
N ALA A 73 0.43 17.63 -24.07
CA ALA A 73 1.79 17.12 -24.16
C ALA A 73 2.20 16.53 -22.79
N TYR A 74 2.66 15.29 -22.78
CA TYR A 74 3.14 14.61 -21.58
C TYR A 74 4.65 14.79 -21.43
N TYR A 75 5.07 15.15 -20.23
CA TYR A 75 6.48 15.29 -19.86
C TYR A 75 6.82 14.35 -18.70
N PRO A 76 7.78 13.43 -18.85
CA PRO A 76 8.24 12.62 -17.74
C PRO A 76 8.96 13.53 -16.73
N CYS A 77 8.59 13.43 -15.47
CA CYS A 77 9.17 14.19 -14.38
C CYS A 77 9.28 13.30 -13.15
N GLY A 78 10.50 12.88 -12.84
CA GLY A 78 10.78 12.12 -11.62
C GLY A 78 10.58 12.96 -10.37
N GLU A 79 10.37 12.31 -9.26
CA GLU A 79 10.29 12.94 -7.94
C GLU A 79 11.57 12.66 -7.16
N THR A 80 12.09 13.67 -6.45
CA THR A 80 13.15 13.46 -5.48
C THR A 80 12.60 12.79 -4.24
N LEU A 81 13.36 11.85 -3.72
CA LEU A 81 13.02 11.18 -2.47
C LEU A 81 13.47 12.03 -1.27
N ARG A 82 13.11 11.60 -0.07
CA ARG A 82 13.46 12.31 1.15
C ARG A 82 14.98 12.30 1.37
N PRO A 83 15.58 13.41 1.86
CA PRO A 83 17.03 13.56 1.97
C PRO A 83 17.73 12.47 2.79
N ALA A 84 17.10 11.98 3.87
CA ALA A 84 17.68 10.94 4.73
C ALA A 84 17.98 9.62 4.01
N PHE A 85 17.42 9.39 2.82
CA PHE A 85 17.62 8.16 2.06
C PHE A 85 18.81 8.23 1.07
N TYR A 86 19.42 9.41 0.90
CA TYR A 86 20.60 9.57 0.06
C TYR A 86 21.87 9.39 0.90
N GLY A 87 22.64 8.38 0.58
CA GLY A 87 23.94 8.10 1.21
C GLY A 87 23.98 6.84 2.07
N PRO A 88 23.01 6.55 2.99
CA PRO A 88 23.01 5.28 3.66
C PRO A 88 22.81 4.11 2.68
N GLU A 89 23.45 2.96 2.98
CA GLU A 89 23.32 1.75 2.18
C GLU A 89 22.88 0.58 3.09
N TRP A 90 22.01 -0.24 2.55
CA TRP A 90 21.55 -1.46 3.22
C TRP A 90 22.65 -2.53 3.17
N ASP A 91 22.99 -3.10 4.33
CA ASP A 91 24.03 -4.12 4.44
C ASP A 91 23.40 -5.50 4.73
N PRO A 92 23.56 -6.49 3.81
CA PRO A 92 23.08 -7.85 4.04
C PRO A 92 23.74 -8.53 5.23
N LYS A 93 24.97 -8.15 5.59
CA LYS A 93 25.72 -8.73 6.73
C LYS A 93 25.19 -8.26 8.09
N ALA A 94 24.49 -7.12 8.11
CA ALA A 94 23.84 -6.62 9.32
C ALA A 94 22.50 -7.30 9.60
N GLN A 95 22.00 -8.17 8.70
CA GLN A 95 20.72 -8.85 8.83
C GLN A 95 20.89 -10.23 9.45
N ASP A 96 19.93 -10.64 10.30
CA ASP A 96 19.88 -11.99 10.84
C ASP A 96 19.11 -12.90 9.86
N PRO A 97 19.77 -13.87 9.17
CA PRO A 97 19.10 -14.74 8.22
C PRO A 97 18.10 -15.71 8.88
N GLU A 98 18.25 -16.00 10.20
CA GLU A 98 17.35 -16.88 10.94
C GLU A 98 16.14 -16.13 11.52
N ALA A 99 16.20 -14.81 11.59
CA ALA A 99 15.14 -13.96 12.11
C ALA A 99 14.83 -12.78 11.18
N PRO A 100 14.49 -13.02 9.90
CA PRO A 100 14.30 -11.95 8.93
C PRO A 100 13.17 -11.01 9.33
N VAL A 101 13.37 -9.73 9.08
CA VAL A 101 12.41 -8.67 9.31
C VAL A 101 11.81 -8.22 7.98
N LEU A 102 10.51 -8.45 7.81
CA LEU A 102 9.74 -7.91 6.70
C LEU A 102 9.22 -6.52 7.09
N PHE A 103 9.36 -5.55 6.23
CA PHE A 103 8.91 -4.19 6.49
C PHE A 103 7.81 -3.74 5.52
N LEU A 104 6.74 -3.17 6.07
CA LEU A 104 5.65 -2.53 5.36
C LEU A 104 5.53 -1.08 5.85
N SER A 105 5.77 -0.11 4.98
CA SER A 105 5.79 1.31 5.35
C SER A 105 4.42 1.91 5.65
N GLN A 106 3.34 1.25 5.23
CA GLN A 106 1.96 1.70 5.48
C GLN A 106 0.96 0.56 5.32
N GLY A 107 0.09 0.37 6.33
CA GLY A 107 -0.91 -0.71 6.35
C GLY A 107 -2.33 -0.28 6.77
N ASN A 108 -2.62 1.03 6.80
CA ASN A 108 -3.80 1.56 7.49
C ASN A 108 -5.13 1.41 6.72
N TYR A 109 -5.08 1.15 5.41
CA TYR A 109 -6.27 1.03 4.57
C TYR A 109 -6.12 -0.06 3.49
N PRO A 110 -7.24 -0.56 2.95
CA PRO A 110 -7.27 -1.76 2.10
C PRO A 110 -6.37 -1.73 0.89
N LEU A 111 -6.25 -0.57 0.22
CA LEU A 111 -5.41 -0.41 -0.98
C LEU A 111 -3.94 -0.77 -0.73
N LYS A 112 -3.44 -0.58 0.50
CA LYS A 112 -2.05 -0.93 0.88
C LYS A 112 -1.83 -2.43 1.09
N GLY A 113 -2.89 -3.23 1.10
CA GLY A 113 -2.80 -4.69 0.99
C GLY A 113 -2.28 -5.42 2.22
N LEU A 114 -2.19 -4.82 3.42
CA LEU A 114 -1.71 -5.49 4.64
C LEU A 114 -2.38 -6.85 4.86
N HIS A 115 -3.68 -6.96 4.58
CA HIS A 115 -4.42 -8.21 4.72
C HIS A 115 -3.90 -9.35 3.84
N ARG A 116 -3.29 -9.04 2.68
CA ARG A 116 -2.67 -10.03 1.78
C ARG A 116 -1.36 -10.54 2.41
N LEU A 117 -0.55 -9.61 2.91
CA LEU A 117 0.71 -9.95 3.58
C LEU A 117 0.46 -10.77 4.85
N LEU A 118 -0.55 -10.42 5.65
CA LEU A 118 -0.94 -11.20 6.82
C LEU A 118 -1.35 -12.63 6.47
N LYS A 119 -2.03 -12.85 5.35
CA LYS A 119 -2.41 -14.18 4.87
C LYS A 119 -1.21 -15.00 4.35
N ALA A 120 -0.18 -14.34 3.84
CA ALA A 120 1.03 -14.99 3.36
C ALA A 120 2.04 -15.28 4.50
N LEU A 121 2.00 -14.49 5.59
CA LEU A 121 2.96 -14.54 6.67
C LEU A 121 3.07 -15.93 7.36
N PRO A 122 2.01 -16.72 7.56
CA PRO A 122 2.13 -18.08 8.11
C PRO A 122 3.11 -18.96 7.35
N LYS A 123 3.10 -18.93 6.02
CA LYS A 123 4.05 -19.68 5.17
C LYS A 123 5.50 -19.21 5.36
N VAL A 124 5.71 -17.93 5.62
CA VAL A 124 7.05 -17.42 5.95
C VAL A 124 7.49 -17.94 7.31
N LEU A 125 6.59 -17.95 8.31
CA LEU A 125 6.88 -18.44 9.66
C LEU A 125 7.12 -19.96 9.71
N GLU A 126 6.55 -20.75 8.82
CA GLU A 126 6.87 -22.18 8.67
C GLU A 126 8.36 -22.39 8.33
N ARG A 127 8.94 -21.53 7.49
CA ARG A 127 10.35 -21.61 7.08
C ARG A 127 11.28 -20.84 8.01
N TYR A 128 10.82 -19.69 8.52
CA TYR A 128 11.56 -18.78 9.39
C TYR A 128 10.73 -18.47 10.65
N PRO A 129 10.74 -19.36 11.65
CA PRO A 129 9.87 -19.22 12.84
C PRO A 129 10.10 -17.94 13.66
N LYS A 130 11.28 -17.33 13.51
CA LYS A 130 11.64 -16.06 14.17
C LYS A 130 11.39 -14.83 13.31
N ALA A 131 10.85 -14.98 12.10
CA ALA A 131 10.54 -13.85 11.23
C ALA A 131 9.54 -12.90 11.87
N ARG A 132 9.68 -11.62 11.57
CA ARG A 132 8.78 -10.56 12.06
C ARG A 132 8.30 -9.69 10.92
N LEU A 133 7.05 -9.25 11.01
CA LEU A 133 6.49 -8.21 10.18
C LEU A 133 6.44 -6.92 10.97
N VAL A 134 7.18 -5.92 10.54
CA VAL A 134 7.17 -4.57 11.11
C VAL A 134 6.35 -3.66 10.19
N ILE A 135 5.40 -2.93 10.77
CA ILE A 135 4.48 -2.04 10.06
C ILE A 135 4.66 -0.63 10.63
N ALA A 136 5.00 0.32 9.77
CA ALA A 136 5.04 1.72 10.18
C ALA A 136 3.61 2.28 10.30
N GLY A 137 3.37 3.03 11.39
CA GLY A 137 2.08 3.61 11.72
C GLY A 137 1.45 3.05 13.00
N TRP A 138 0.32 3.62 13.37
CA TRP A 138 -0.37 3.24 14.58
C TRP A 138 -0.95 1.82 14.49
N PRO A 139 -0.85 1.04 15.59
CA PRO A 139 -1.58 -0.22 15.68
C PRO A 139 -3.09 0.04 15.63
N PRO A 140 -3.88 -0.97 15.23
CA PRO A 140 -5.33 -0.91 15.35
C PRO A 140 -5.74 -0.55 16.78
N LEU A 141 -6.71 0.35 16.91
CA LEU A 141 -7.14 0.86 18.20
C LEU A 141 -7.63 -0.26 19.12
N GLU A 142 -7.06 -0.29 20.33
CA GLU A 142 -7.52 -1.13 21.43
C GLU A 142 -8.17 -0.25 22.48
N ARG A 143 -9.49 -0.34 22.63
CA ARG A 143 -10.23 0.34 23.69
C ARG A 143 -11.15 -0.65 24.40
N GLY A 144 -11.54 -0.29 25.64
CA GLY A 144 -12.37 -1.13 26.50
C GLY A 144 -13.66 -1.63 25.81
N ALA A 145 -14.19 -2.73 26.31
CA ALA A 145 -15.30 -3.48 25.72
C ALA A 145 -16.54 -2.63 25.36
N LEU A 146 -16.79 -1.57 26.11
CA LEU A 146 -17.97 -0.71 25.95
C LEU A 146 -17.97 0.11 24.66
N LEU A 147 -16.80 0.59 24.20
CA LEU A 147 -16.66 1.42 22.99
C LEU A 147 -16.26 0.61 21.75
N ARG A 148 -15.96 -0.67 21.93
CA ARG A 148 -15.48 -1.55 20.87
C ARG A 148 -16.42 -1.60 19.66
N PRO A 149 -17.76 -1.79 19.78
CA PRO A 149 -18.63 -1.86 18.63
C PRO A 149 -18.60 -0.59 17.76
N VAL A 150 -18.52 0.58 18.42
CA VAL A 150 -18.46 1.88 17.73
C VAL A 150 -17.15 2.04 16.97
N ILE A 151 -16.04 1.66 17.59
CA ILE A 151 -14.71 1.74 16.96
C ILE A 151 -14.58 0.77 15.81
N ASP A 152 -15.04 -0.46 15.98
CA ASP A 152 -15.04 -1.49 14.92
C ASP A 152 -15.90 -1.05 13.73
N TRP A 153 -16.99 -0.33 13.98
CA TRP A 153 -17.82 0.30 12.95
C TRP A 153 -17.11 1.47 12.26
N MET A 154 -16.43 2.34 13.02
CA MET A 154 -15.70 3.49 12.46
C MET A 154 -14.46 3.10 11.65
N PHE A 155 -13.79 2.00 12.03
CA PHE A 155 -12.52 1.56 11.45
C PHE A 155 -12.58 0.09 10.99
N PRO A 156 -13.46 -0.25 10.04
CA PRO A 156 -13.74 -1.65 9.68
C PRO A 156 -12.52 -2.39 9.16
N TYR A 157 -11.61 -1.72 8.44
CA TYR A 157 -10.39 -2.35 7.94
C TYR A 157 -9.39 -2.66 9.06
N GLN A 158 -9.24 -1.76 10.01
CA GLN A 158 -8.36 -1.99 11.17
C GLN A 158 -8.88 -3.15 12.02
N ASN A 159 -10.21 -3.22 12.22
CA ASN A 159 -10.83 -4.34 12.93
C ASN A 159 -10.63 -5.66 12.16
N TYR A 160 -10.77 -5.64 10.84
CA TYR A 160 -10.51 -6.80 10.00
C TYR A 160 -9.07 -7.30 10.12
N THR A 161 -8.08 -6.42 9.99
CA THR A 161 -6.66 -6.79 10.10
C THR A 161 -6.32 -7.30 11.49
N LYS A 162 -6.85 -6.68 12.55
CA LYS A 162 -6.72 -7.14 13.94
C LYS A 162 -7.30 -8.55 14.14
N THR A 163 -8.49 -8.79 13.58
CA THR A 163 -9.14 -10.11 13.63
C THR A 163 -8.31 -11.14 12.90
N LEU A 164 -7.79 -10.79 11.72
CA LEU A 164 -6.96 -11.67 10.91
C LEU A 164 -5.65 -12.05 11.64
N ILE A 165 -4.98 -11.08 12.29
CA ILE A 165 -3.78 -11.34 13.10
C ILE A 165 -4.07 -12.38 14.20
N ARG A 166 -5.23 -12.26 14.87
CA ARG A 166 -5.64 -13.22 15.92
C ARG A 166 -5.98 -14.59 15.33
N GLN A 167 -6.77 -14.65 14.27
CA GLN A 167 -7.18 -15.92 13.65
C GLN A 167 -6.02 -16.72 13.10
N LEU A 168 -4.97 -16.03 12.62
CA LEU A 168 -3.77 -16.66 12.08
C LEU A 168 -2.66 -16.85 13.12
N GLY A 169 -2.91 -16.50 14.40
CA GLY A 169 -1.91 -16.68 15.48
C GLY A 169 -0.67 -15.81 15.34
N LEU A 170 -0.77 -14.63 14.71
CA LEU A 170 0.35 -13.78 14.33
C LEU A 170 0.73 -12.71 15.37
N GLN A 171 0.13 -12.74 16.58
CA GLN A 171 0.30 -11.67 17.58
C GLN A 171 1.77 -11.49 18.00
N GLY A 172 2.56 -12.56 18.02
CA GLY A 172 3.99 -12.51 18.35
C GLY A 172 4.90 -12.08 17.17
N ALA A 173 4.39 -12.15 15.94
CA ALA A 173 5.18 -11.89 14.73
C ALA A 173 4.89 -10.52 14.08
N VAL A 174 3.79 -9.86 14.43
CA VAL A 174 3.38 -8.56 13.83
C VAL A 174 3.60 -7.44 14.84
N HIS A 175 4.40 -6.45 14.43
CA HIS A 175 4.79 -5.31 15.26
C HIS A 175 4.49 -4.00 14.56
N TYR A 176 3.94 -3.02 15.29
CA TYR A 176 3.69 -1.66 14.82
C TYR A 176 4.67 -0.71 15.49
N THR A 177 5.30 0.16 14.70
CA THR A 177 6.29 1.11 15.22
C THR A 177 5.68 2.39 15.80
N GLY A 178 4.40 2.65 15.55
CA GLY A 178 3.87 4.00 15.60
C GLY A 178 4.32 4.84 14.38
N PRO A 179 3.96 6.13 14.34
CA PRO A 179 4.40 7.04 13.29
C PRO A 179 5.91 7.27 13.39
N LEU A 180 6.59 7.19 12.24
CA LEU A 180 8.03 7.42 12.13
C LEU A 180 8.26 8.75 11.38
N ASN A 181 9.20 9.55 11.87
CA ASN A 181 9.75 10.66 11.09
C ASN A 181 10.69 10.12 9.99
N GLU A 182 11.20 10.99 9.17
CA GLU A 182 12.04 10.64 8.02
C GLU A 182 13.27 9.82 8.41
N GLN A 183 14.02 10.27 9.40
CA GLN A 183 15.23 9.59 9.88
C GLN A 183 14.92 8.21 10.46
N ALA A 184 13.93 8.12 11.34
CA ALA A 184 13.52 6.86 11.94
C ALA A 184 12.94 5.87 10.89
N MET A 185 12.32 6.40 9.83
CA MET A 185 11.85 5.59 8.72
C MET A 185 13.05 4.99 7.96
N CYS A 186 14.03 5.79 7.60
CA CYS A 186 15.27 5.32 6.95
C CYS A 186 15.97 4.25 7.81
N GLU A 187 16.13 4.49 9.11
CA GLU A 187 16.69 3.50 10.03
C GLU A 187 15.90 2.20 10.08
N GLN A 188 14.56 2.29 10.00
CA GLN A 188 13.71 1.10 9.98
C GLN A 188 13.90 0.29 8.69
N TYR A 189 14.05 0.93 7.54
CA TYR A 189 14.42 0.24 6.29
C TYR A 189 15.76 -0.50 6.46
N LEU A 190 16.79 0.18 6.93
CA LEU A 190 18.14 -0.39 7.10
C LEU A 190 18.20 -1.59 8.07
N ARG A 191 17.33 -1.60 9.09
CA ARG A 191 17.22 -2.70 10.07
C ARG A 191 16.33 -3.86 9.57
N SER A 192 15.71 -3.73 8.42
CA SER A 192 14.80 -4.73 7.87
C SER A 192 15.46 -5.53 6.77
N SER A 193 15.15 -6.82 6.69
CA SER A 193 15.74 -7.72 5.69
C SER A 193 15.08 -7.62 4.33
N LEU A 194 13.79 -7.22 4.28
CA LEU A 194 12.98 -7.19 3.08
C LEU A 194 11.91 -6.09 3.16
N TYR A 195 11.83 -5.26 2.15
CA TYR A 195 10.71 -4.35 1.95
C TYR A 195 9.58 -5.04 1.18
N VAL A 196 8.35 -4.92 1.67
CA VAL A 196 7.17 -5.51 1.01
C VAL A 196 6.16 -4.43 0.68
N LEU A 197 5.79 -4.33 -0.60
CA LEU A 197 4.76 -3.44 -1.10
C LEU A 197 3.62 -4.26 -1.72
N CYS A 198 2.55 -4.47 -0.96
CA CYS A 198 1.41 -5.29 -1.36
C CYS A 198 0.18 -4.49 -1.80
N SER A 199 0.39 -3.24 -2.19
CA SER A 199 -0.68 -2.34 -2.65
C SER A 199 -1.37 -2.88 -3.90
N SER A 200 -2.68 -2.67 -3.98
CA SER A 200 -3.49 -3.04 -5.16
C SER A 200 -3.50 -1.96 -6.23
N MET A 201 -3.05 -0.77 -5.92
CA MET A 201 -2.88 0.35 -6.85
C MET A 201 -1.82 1.31 -6.33
N GLU A 202 -0.89 1.66 -7.19
CA GLU A 202 0.14 2.69 -6.97
C GLU A 202 0.52 3.29 -8.32
N ASN A 203 0.93 4.55 -8.32
CA ASN A 203 1.58 5.12 -9.51
C ASN A 203 3.10 4.93 -9.39
N SER A 204 3.73 5.75 -8.56
CA SER A 204 5.17 5.72 -8.30
C SER A 204 5.38 5.88 -6.79
N PRO A 205 5.26 4.80 -6.00
CA PRO A 205 5.30 4.88 -4.55
C PRO A 205 6.70 5.24 -4.06
N ASN A 206 6.85 6.41 -3.42
CA ASN A 206 8.12 6.87 -2.87
C ASN A 206 8.73 5.86 -1.90
N SER A 207 7.91 5.15 -1.16
CA SER A 207 8.36 4.11 -0.23
C SER A 207 9.08 2.94 -0.91
N LEU A 208 8.74 2.59 -2.15
CA LEU A 208 9.48 1.62 -2.94
C LEU A 208 10.79 2.24 -3.45
N GLY A 209 10.73 3.47 -3.97
CA GLY A 209 11.92 4.19 -4.40
C GLY A 209 12.95 4.36 -3.27
N GLU A 210 12.49 4.66 -2.05
CA GLU A 210 13.33 4.74 -0.86
C GLU A 210 14.02 3.41 -0.53
N ALA A 211 13.29 2.29 -0.57
CA ALA A 211 13.86 0.97 -0.36
C ALA A 211 14.91 0.61 -1.43
N MET A 212 14.61 0.90 -2.70
CA MET A 212 15.52 0.67 -3.82
C MET A 212 16.76 1.58 -3.75
N LEU A 213 16.59 2.84 -3.36
CA LEU A 213 17.71 3.78 -3.20
C LEU A 213 18.71 3.33 -2.12
N LEU A 214 18.21 2.71 -1.06
CA LEU A 214 19.04 2.09 -0.02
C LEU A 214 19.69 0.77 -0.47
N GLY A 215 19.31 0.20 -1.61
CA GLY A 215 19.78 -1.09 -2.09
C GLY A 215 19.20 -2.31 -1.38
N MET A 216 18.10 -2.15 -0.63
CA MET A 216 17.51 -3.27 0.08
C MET A 216 16.62 -4.15 -0.84
N PRO A 217 16.51 -5.46 -0.56
CA PRO A 217 15.63 -6.35 -1.30
C PRO A 217 14.17 -5.91 -1.22
N CYS A 218 13.47 -5.93 -2.36
CA CYS A 218 12.07 -5.51 -2.47
C CYS A 218 11.21 -6.62 -3.06
N VAL A 219 10.02 -6.80 -2.47
CA VAL A 219 8.92 -7.58 -3.05
C VAL A 219 7.72 -6.68 -3.22
N ALA A 220 7.26 -6.49 -4.46
CA ALA A 220 6.18 -5.58 -4.76
C ALA A 220 5.08 -6.21 -5.63
N ALA A 221 3.86 -5.76 -5.46
CA ALA A 221 2.76 -6.17 -6.33
C ALA A 221 2.92 -5.55 -7.73
N ARG A 222 2.62 -6.31 -8.76
CA ARG A 222 2.55 -5.82 -10.14
C ARG A 222 1.26 -4.99 -10.32
N ALA A 223 1.27 -3.74 -9.83
CA ALA A 223 0.11 -2.86 -9.79
C ALA A 223 0.45 -1.44 -10.24
N GLY A 224 -0.35 -0.90 -11.15
CA GLY A 224 -0.18 0.47 -11.68
C GLY A 224 1.20 0.70 -12.28
N GLY A 225 1.91 1.72 -11.81
CA GLY A 225 3.25 2.06 -12.28
C GLY A 225 4.42 1.39 -11.56
N ILE A 226 4.17 0.47 -10.61
CA ILE A 226 5.25 -0.26 -9.92
C ILE A 226 6.18 -0.99 -10.90
N PRO A 227 5.69 -1.68 -11.96
CA PRO A 227 6.56 -2.33 -12.94
C PRO A 227 7.49 -1.39 -13.71
N ASP A 228 7.18 -0.09 -13.74
CA ASP A 228 8.05 0.90 -14.37
C ASP A 228 9.17 1.36 -13.45
N MET A 229 9.07 1.09 -12.14
CA MET A 229 10.07 1.43 -11.14
C MET A 229 11.08 0.31 -10.91
N MET A 230 10.65 -0.95 -11.05
CA MET A 230 11.48 -2.13 -10.79
C MET A 230 11.77 -2.86 -12.09
N GLY A 231 13.02 -2.84 -12.53
CA GLY A 231 13.52 -3.63 -13.65
C GLY A 231 13.75 -5.10 -13.29
N GLU A 232 14.13 -5.89 -14.30
CA GLU A 232 14.52 -7.29 -14.11
C GLU A 232 15.77 -7.35 -13.19
N GLY A 233 15.70 -8.15 -12.13
CA GLY A 233 16.79 -8.32 -11.17
C GLY A 233 16.86 -7.27 -10.06
N GLU A 234 16.06 -6.22 -10.10
CA GLU A 234 16.04 -5.16 -9.07
C GLU A 234 15.13 -5.49 -7.87
N GLY A 235 14.41 -6.61 -7.96
CA GLY A 235 13.52 -7.08 -6.90
C GLY A 235 12.55 -8.12 -7.44
N LEU A 236 11.56 -8.52 -6.64
CA LEU A 236 10.55 -9.48 -7.03
C LEU A 236 9.20 -8.79 -7.23
N LEU A 237 8.68 -8.86 -8.45
CA LEU A 237 7.30 -8.47 -8.76
C LEU A 237 6.40 -9.71 -8.74
N TYR A 238 5.36 -9.69 -7.92
CA TYR A 238 4.33 -10.74 -7.94
C TYR A 238 3.05 -10.23 -8.61
N GLY A 239 2.36 -11.13 -9.31
CA GLY A 239 1.10 -10.85 -9.98
C GLY A 239 -0.07 -10.63 -9.02
N PRO A 240 -1.25 -10.19 -9.51
CA PRO A 240 -2.48 -10.22 -8.72
C PRO A 240 -2.80 -11.64 -8.28
N PRO A 241 -3.61 -11.84 -7.21
CA PRO A 241 -4.00 -13.17 -6.77
C PRO A 241 -4.69 -13.93 -7.90
N GLY A 242 -4.06 -14.98 -8.41
CA GLY A 242 -4.55 -15.81 -9.52
C GLY A 242 -3.60 -15.93 -10.72
N ASP A 243 -2.48 -15.22 -10.72
CA ASP A 243 -1.38 -15.41 -11.68
C ASP A 243 -0.30 -16.31 -11.08
#